data_62a65a4b043224b916af8f8908670a48
#
_entry.id   62a65a4b043224b916af8f8908670a48
#
_cell.length_a   1.000
_cell.length_b   1.000
_cell.length_c   1.000
_cell.angle_alpha   90.00
_cell.angle_beta   90.00
_cell.angle_gamma   90.00
#
_symmetry.space_group_name_H-M   'P 1'
#
loop_
_entity.id
_entity.type
_entity.pdbx_description
1 polymer ?
#
loop_
_entity_poly.entity_id
_entity_poly.type
_entity_poly.pdbx_seq_one_letter_code
_entity_poly.pdbx_strand_id
1 'polypeptide(L)'
;DIKNLVQEMNIYESIYKNALTGSVVIIDAQNLIAKLEIQGTERISFKLSTPGSIDERSIVDASVETGEPFHVYKITDRKQVTPGNMAYTIHFASREFMRNLRTKVSQAYDGRLDRAVHQIMFDENYLDSKKEMTYEPCGNSDKVVVPNIRPFDAINMIAEKSLPEKSNGVGYYFYETTKGFHFRSWDNMISVNGRHTRDIKQQFYYMPLNITDENIEDKINHDYKAVESY
;
A
#
# COMPACT_ATOMS: atom_id res chain seq x y z
N ASP A 1 22.09 8.52 -5.33
CA ASP A 1 21.44 8.53 -4.02
C ASP A 1 21.04 9.98 -3.69
N ILE A 2 19.77 10.18 -3.36
CA ILE A 2 19.18 11.50 -3.06
C ILE A 2 18.78 11.65 -1.59
N LYS A 3 19.20 10.73 -0.72
CA LYS A 3 18.81 10.69 0.68
C LYS A 3 18.98 12.03 1.41
N ASN A 4 20.09 12.74 1.15
CA ASN A 4 20.38 14.00 1.81
C ASN A 4 19.54 15.19 1.30
N LEU A 5 18.79 15.01 0.22
CA LEU A 5 17.91 16.04 -0.37
C LEU A 5 16.46 15.86 0.06
N VAL A 6 16.12 14.69 0.65
CA VAL A 6 14.79 14.38 1.12
C VAL A 6 14.51 15.14 2.41
N GLN A 7 13.47 15.96 2.39
CA GLN A 7 12.98 16.71 3.54
C GLN A 7 11.90 15.90 4.29
N GLU A 8 11.00 15.30 3.54
CA GLU A 8 9.84 14.60 4.07
C GLU A 8 9.44 13.49 3.11
N MET A 9 8.98 12.36 3.65
CA MET A 9 8.46 11.25 2.87
C MET A 9 7.21 10.69 3.52
N ASN A 10 6.15 10.56 2.73
CA ASN A 10 4.86 10.02 3.17
C ASN A 10 4.47 8.82 2.32
N ILE A 11 3.97 7.77 2.96
CA ILE A 11 3.36 6.61 2.33
C ILE A 11 1.93 6.51 2.86
N TYR A 12 0.97 6.36 1.95
CA TYR A 12 -0.45 6.33 2.27
C TYR A 12 -1.02 4.93 2.05
N GLU A 13 -1.36 4.26 3.14
CA GLU A 13 -2.10 3.01 3.17
C GLU A 13 -3.57 3.26 3.54
N SER A 14 -4.48 2.56 2.89
CA SER A 14 -5.90 2.62 3.25
C SER A 14 -6.61 1.36 2.74
N ILE A 15 -7.49 0.80 3.57
CA ILE A 15 -8.36 -0.32 3.17
C ILE A 15 -9.36 0.06 2.07
N TYR A 16 -9.57 1.35 1.83
CA TYR A 16 -10.46 1.88 0.80
C TYR A 16 -9.73 2.24 -0.51
N LYS A 17 -8.40 2.07 -0.55
CA LYS A 17 -7.59 2.35 -1.74
C LYS A 17 -6.93 1.07 -2.24
N ASN A 18 -7.08 0.83 -3.53
CA ASN A 18 -6.59 -0.39 -4.17
C ASN A 18 -5.06 -0.41 -4.38
N ALA A 19 -4.38 0.70 -4.19
CA ALA A 19 -2.94 0.81 -4.42
C ALA A 19 -2.28 1.75 -3.42
N LEU A 20 -1.03 1.44 -3.09
CA LEU A 20 -0.17 2.32 -2.33
C LEU A 20 0.22 3.54 -3.15
N THR A 21 0.14 4.68 -2.50
CA THR A 21 0.62 5.95 -3.03
C THR A 21 1.50 6.64 -2.00
N GLY A 22 2.34 7.56 -2.45
CA GLY A 22 3.14 8.34 -1.53
C GLY A 22 3.63 9.62 -2.16
N SER A 23 4.31 10.42 -1.34
CA SER A 23 4.94 11.66 -1.76
C SER A 23 6.28 11.84 -1.06
N VAL A 24 7.21 12.45 -1.76
CA VAL A 24 8.49 12.86 -1.21
C VAL A 24 8.76 14.32 -1.54
N VAL A 25 9.08 15.09 -0.53
CA VAL A 25 9.48 16.50 -0.66
C VAL A 25 10.99 16.56 -0.74
N ILE A 26 11.49 17.18 -1.79
CA ILE A 26 12.93 17.29 -2.07
C ILE A 26 13.33 18.77 -2.08
N ILE A 27 14.46 19.07 -1.42
CA ILE A 27 15.15 20.36 -1.57
C ILE A 27 16.38 20.12 -2.45
N ASP A 28 16.32 20.64 -3.66
CA ASP A 28 17.28 20.39 -4.72
C ASP A 28 18.18 21.61 -4.94
N ALA A 29 19.44 21.46 -4.53
CA ALA A 29 20.51 22.43 -4.79
C ALA A 29 21.29 22.14 -6.08
N GLN A 30 21.03 20.98 -6.73
CA GLN A 30 21.81 20.51 -7.86
C GLN A 30 21.08 20.57 -9.20
N ASN A 31 19.81 21.02 -9.18
CA ASN A 31 18.91 21.06 -10.34
C ASN A 31 18.72 19.66 -10.97
N LEU A 32 18.40 18.68 -10.13
CA LEU A 32 18.21 17.28 -10.54
C LEU A 32 17.14 17.11 -11.60
N ILE A 33 16.04 17.88 -11.51
CA ILE A 33 14.96 17.81 -12.49
C ILE A 33 15.47 18.07 -13.90
N ALA A 34 16.32 19.08 -14.07
CA ALA A 34 16.87 19.39 -15.39
C ALA A 34 17.97 18.40 -15.81
N LYS A 35 18.77 17.91 -14.85
CA LYS A 35 19.86 16.97 -15.14
C LYS A 35 19.37 15.55 -15.42
N LEU A 36 18.32 15.09 -14.77
CA LEU A 36 17.78 13.74 -14.91
C LEU A 36 16.61 13.67 -15.91
N GLU A 37 16.18 14.82 -16.47
CA GLU A 37 15.07 14.90 -17.43
C GLU A 37 13.85 14.10 -16.97
N ILE A 38 13.42 14.31 -15.71
CA ILE A 38 12.35 13.53 -15.08
C ILE A 38 11.05 13.69 -15.89
N GLN A 39 10.61 12.63 -16.55
CA GLN A 39 9.50 12.60 -17.50
C GLN A 39 8.25 11.88 -16.94
N GLY A 40 8.35 11.22 -15.75
CA GLY A 40 7.27 10.42 -15.16
C GLY A 40 7.33 8.93 -15.49
N THR A 41 8.48 8.47 -15.96
CA THR A 41 8.78 7.04 -16.17
C THR A 41 9.75 6.50 -15.13
N GLU A 42 10.23 7.38 -14.26
CA GLU A 42 11.21 7.10 -13.24
C GLU A 42 10.66 6.20 -12.15
N ARG A 43 11.58 5.48 -11.52
CA ARG A 43 11.29 4.64 -10.37
C ARG A 43 11.95 5.22 -9.13
N ILE A 44 11.23 5.16 -8.03
CA ILE A 44 11.76 5.49 -6.70
C ILE A 44 11.99 4.17 -5.96
N SER A 45 13.22 3.98 -5.52
CA SER A 45 13.64 2.86 -4.69
C SER A 45 14.08 3.40 -3.34
N PHE A 46 13.57 2.80 -2.26
CA PHE A 46 13.95 3.18 -0.90
C PHE A 46 13.76 2.00 0.07
N LYS A 47 14.47 2.12 1.18
CA LYS A 47 14.27 1.26 2.34
C LYS A 47 14.13 2.14 3.57
N LEU A 48 13.01 2.01 4.27
CA LEU A 48 12.72 2.71 5.51
C LEU A 48 12.77 1.72 6.66
N SER A 49 13.47 2.09 7.72
CA SER A 49 13.51 1.32 8.96
C SER A 49 13.55 2.28 10.13
N THR A 50 12.90 1.91 11.23
CA THR A 50 12.96 2.66 12.48
C THR A 50 14.22 2.23 13.24
N PRO A 51 15.16 3.13 13.56
CA PRO A 51 16.33 2.80 14.36
C PRO A 51 15.90 2.23 15.73
N GLY A 52 16.49 1.11 16.13
CA GLY A 52 16.18 0.45 17.41
C GLY A 52 14.93 -0.42 17.40
N SER A 53 14.16 -0.49 16.32
CA SER A 53 13.05 -1.44 16.22
C SER A 53 13.57 -2.84 15.91
N ILE A 54 13.22 -3.81 16.77
CA ILE A 54 13.51 -5.24 16.57
C ILE A 54 12.50 -5.89 15.62
N ASP A 55 11.36 -5.21 15.36
CA ASP A 55 10.28 -5.77 14.55
C ASP A 55 10.55 -5.54 13.06
N GLU A 56 10.85 -6.62 12.33
CA GLU A 56 10.99 -6.61 10.87
C GLU A 56 9.73 -6.09 10.15
N ARG A 57 8.58 -6.11 10.83
CA ARG A 57 7.33 -5.56 10.31
C ARG A 57 7.34 -4.04 10.17
N SER A 58 8.26 -3.36 10.86
CA SER A 58 8.47 -1.91 10.74
C SER A 58 9.30 -1.51 9.52
N ILE A 59 9.89 -2.48 8.81
CA ILE A 59 10.71 -2.23 7.63
C ILE A 59 9.80 -2.15 6.40
N VAL A 60 9.90 -1.02 5.69
CA VAL A 60 9.32 -0.85 4.35
C VAL A 60 10.44 -0.93 3.33
N ASP A 61 10.47 -2.01 2.57
CA ASP A 61 11.47 -2.26 1.55
C ASP A 61 10.83 -2.17 0.15
N ALA A 62 11.13 -1.09 -0.55
CA ALA A 62 10.74 -0.85 -1.94
C ALA A 62 11.99 -0.70 -2.80
N SER A 63 12.98 -1.56 -2.58
CA SER A 63 14.23 -1.55 -3.31
C SER A 63 14.11 -2.24 -4.67
N VAL A 64 15.05 -1.98 -5.54
CA VAL A 64 15.16 -2.69 -6.83
C VAL A 64 15.49 -4.17 -6.62
N GLU A 65 16.14 -4.50 -5.52
CA GLU A 65 16.53 -5.86 -5.15
C GLU A 65 15.31 -6.74 -4.82
N THR A 66 14.31 -6.16 -4.16
CA THR A 66 13.02 -6.83 -3.91
C THR A 66 12.12 -6.85 -5.16
N GLY A 67 12.49 -6.09 -6.20
CA GLY A 67 11.74 -6.02 -7.45
C GLY A 67 10.51 -5.11 -7.45
N GLU A 68 10.32 -4.32 -6.40
CA GLU A 68 9.07 -3.60 -6.16
C GLU A 68 9.22 -2.07 -6.00
N PRO A 69 10.05 -1.38 -6.82
CA PRO A 69 10.18 0.07 -6.75
C PRO A 69 8.87 0.74 -7.15
N PHE A 70 8.58 1.87 -6.51
CA PHE A 70 7.45 2.71 -6.89
C PHE A 70 7.72 3.49 -8.18
N HIS A 71 6.66 3.89 -8.85
CA HIS A 71 6.70 4.69 -10.07
C HIS A 71 6.31 6.12 -9.80
N VAL A 72 7.11 7.06 -10.28
CA VAL A 72 6.77 8.48 -10.28
C VAL A 72 5.65 8.73 -11.29
N TYR A 73 4.63 9.48 -10.90
CA TYR A 73 3.54 9.83 -11.81
C TYR A 73 3.23 11.33 -11.85
N LYS A 74 3.73 12.12 -10.89
CA LYS A 74 3.46 13.55 -10.83
C LYS A 74 4.53 14.29 -10.02
N ILE A 75 4.84 15.52 -10.41
CA ILE A 75 5.65 16.46 -9.65
C ILE A 75 4.84 17.74 -9.44
N THR A 76 4.78 18.22 -8.21
CA THR A 76 4.03 19.41 -7.79
C THR A 76 4.88 20.35 -6.94
N ASP A 77 4.29 21.48 -6.58
CA ASP A 77 4.79 22.42 -5.57
C ASP A 77 6.22 22.93 -5.81
N ARG A 78 6.56 23.13 -7.08
CA ARG A 78 7.87 23.68 -7.43
C ARG A 78 7.98 25.13 -6.95
N LYS A 79 8.87 25.35 -5.99
CA LYS A 79 9.12 26.66 -5.40
C LYS A 79 10.62 26.88 -5.26
N GLN A 80 11.07 28.08 -5.57
CA GLN A 80 12.42 28.51 -5.22
C GLN A 80 12.45 28.88 -3.75
N VAL A 81 13.27 28.20 -2.96
CA VAL A 81 13.40 28.43 -1.51
C VAL A 81 14.47 29.48 -1.23
N THR A 82 15.60 29.35 -1.91
CA THR A 82 16.72 30.30 -1.88
C THR A 82 17.34 30.40 -3.26
N PRO A 83 18.14 31.44 -3.55
CA PRO A 83 18.86 31.49 -4.81
C PRO A 83 19.71 30.21 -5.01
N GLY A 84 19.35 29.45 -6.05
CA GLY A 84 20.00 28.16 -6.37
C GLY A 84 19.33 26.91 -5.80
N ASN A 85 18.39 27.01 -4.86
CA ASN A 85 17.71 25.85 -4.27
C ASN A 85 16.22 25.84 -4.66
N MET A 86 15.76 24.71 -5.19
CA MET A 86 14.35 24.47 -5.51
C MET A 86 13.77 23.41 -4.60
N ALA A 87 12.56 23.64 -4.08
CA ALA A 87 11.77 22.59 -3.45
C ALA A 87 10.69 22.11 -4.41
N TYR A 88 10.41 20.81 -4.38
CA TYR A 88 9.32 20.21 -5.13
C TYR A 88 8.88 18.90 -4.48
N THR A 89 7.65 18.50 -4.79
CA THR A 89 7.06 17.25 -4.30
C THR A 89 6.96 16.26 -5.44
N ILE A 90 7.55 15.10 -5.29
CA ILE A 90 7.40 13.96 -6.20
C ILE A 90 6.32 13.03 -5.65
N HIS A 91 5.29 12.75 -6.44
CA HIS A 91 4.27 11.76 -6.12
C HIS A 91 4.58 10.45 -6.82
N PHE A 92 4.44 9.37 -6.07
CA PHE A 92 4.71 8.03 -6.55
C PHE A 92 3.58 7.07 -6.18
N ALA A 93 3.48 5.98 -6.92
CA ALA A 93 2.51 4.91 -6.71
C ALA A 93 3.11 3.55 -7.04
N SER A 94 2.44 2.49 -6.60
CA SER A 94 2.82 1.13 -6.93
C SER A 94 2.74 0.87 -8.44
N ARG A 95 3.51 -0.11 -8.93
CA ARG A 95 3.54 -0.50 -10.35
C ARG A 95 2.15 -0.90 -10.86
N GLU A 96 1.39 -1.60 -10.05
CA GLU A 96 0.04 -2.08 -10.36
C GLU A 96 -0.94 -0.91 -10.60
N PHE A 97 -0.78 0.19 -9.87
CA PHE A 97 -1.56 1.41 -10.14
C PHE A 97 -1.31 1.94 -11.55
N MET A 98 -0.05 1.96 -11.99
CA MET A 98 0.29 2.43 -13.34
C MET A 98 -0.24 1.50 -14.42
N ARG A 99 -0.19 0.18 -14.19
CA ARG A 99 -0.77 -0.81 -15.10
C ARG A 99 -2.30 -0.70 -15.16
N ASN A 100 -2.95 -0.52 -14.02
CA ASN A 100 -4.40 -0.31 -13.94
C ASN A 100 -4.89 0.86 -14.81
N LEU A 101 -4.09 1.91 -14.96
CA LEU A 101 -4.45 3.05 -15.82
C LEU A 101 -4.37 2.75 -17.31
N ARG A 102 -3.58 1.75 -17.72
CA ARG A 102 -3.27 1.44 -19.13
C ARG A 102 -4.01 0.23 -19.64
N THR A 103 -4.47 -0.66 -18.77
CA THR A 103 -5.09 -1.94 -19.12
C THR A 103 -6.58 -1.93 -18.84
N LYS A 104 -7.30 -2.80 -19.54
CA LYS A 104 -8.73 -3.03 -19.30
C LYS A 104 -9.02 -4.52 -19.36
N VAL A 105 -9.96 -4.95 -18.53
CA VAL A 105 -10.46 -6.32 -18.47
C VAL A 105 -11.77 -6.40 -19.23
N SER A 106 -11.84 -7.31 -20.22
CA SER A 106 -13.05 -7.62 -20.97
C SER A 106 -13.15 -9.13 -21.09
N GLN A 107 -13.69 -9.77 -20.06
CA GLN A 107 -13.74 -11.23 -19.97
C GLN A 107 -14.92 -11.69 -19.10
N ALA A 108 -15.44 -12.89 -19.41
CA ALA A 108 -16.38 -13.59 -18.54
C ALA A 108 -15.59 -14.57 -17.65
N TYR A 109 -15.90 -14.54 -16.37
CA TYR A 109 -15.39 -15.48 -15.37
C TYR A 109 -16.54 -16.37 -14.91
N ASP A 110 -16.28 -17.67 -14.77
CA ASP A 110 -17.21 -18.66 -14.28
C ASP A 110 -16.60 -19.45 -13.13
N GLY A 111 -17.29 -19.56 -12.02
CA GLY A 111 -16.86 -20.27 -10.84
C GLY A 111 -16.58 -19.36 -9.64
N ARG A 112 -15.62 -19.75 -8.80
CA ARG A 112 -15.30 -19.02 -7.56
C ARG A 112 -14.73 -17.64 -7.87
N LEU A 113 -15.26 -16.64 -7.19
CA LEU A 113 -14.93 -15.23 -7.44
C LEU A 113 -13.51 -14.86 -7.02
N ASP A 114 -12.97 -15.48 -5.97
CA ASP A 114 -11.56 -15.30 -5.56
C ASP A 114 -10.56 -15.71 -6.67
N ARG A 115 -10.89 -16.72 -7.46
CA ARG A 115 -10.07 -17.14 -8.60
C ARG A 115 -10.07 -16.11 -9.73
N ALA A 116 -11.20 -15.48 -9.98
CA ALA A 116 -11.29 -14.39 -10.96
C ALA A 116 -10.42 -13.20 -10.55
N VAL A 117 -10.46 -12.83 -9.26
CA VAL A 117 -9.59 -11.78 -8.71
C VAL A 117 -8.11 -12.16 -8.86
N HIS A 118 -7.75 -13.39 -8.51
CA HIS A 118 -6.38 -13.89 -8.66
C HIS A 118 -5.91 -13.82 -10.11
N GLN A 119 -6.76 -14.21 -11.06
CA GLN A 119 -6.43 -14.15 -12.49
C GLN A 119 -6.19 -12.70 -12.93
N ILE A 120 -7.03 -11.74 -12.55
CA ILE A 120 -6.85 -10.32 -12.90
C ILE A 120 -5.56 -9.76 -12.28
N MET A 121 -5.16 -10.22 -11.09
CA MET A 121 -3.95 -9.75 -10.42
C MET A 121 -2.66 -10.24 -11.09
N PHE A 122 -2.61 -11.50 -11.49
CA PHE A 122 -1.36 -12.17 -11.89
C PHE A 122 -1.23 -12.41 -13.39
N ASP A 123 -2.28 -12.23 -14.18
CA ASP A 123 -2.22 -12.34 -15.63
C ASP A 123 -1.37 -11.22 -16.25
N GLU A 124 -0.46 -11.59 -17.14
CA GLU A 124 0.46 -10.68 -17.86
C GLU A 124 -0.28 -9.59 -18.66
N ASN A 125 -1.49 -9.92 -19.14
CA ASN A 125 -2.32 -8.98 -19.89
C ASN A 125 -2.99 -7.92 -19.01
N TYR A 126 -3.06 -8.15 -17.69
CA TYR A 126 -3.73 -7.25 -16.75
C TYR A 126 -2.73 -6.59 -15.78
N LEU A 127 -2.83 -6.87 -14.48
CA LEU A 127 -1.97 -6.20 -13.50
C LEU A 127 -0.55 -6.78 -13.46
N ASP A 128 -0.39 -8.08 -13.78
CA ASP A 128 0.91 -8.77 -13.79
C ASP A 128 1.69 -8.48 -12.49
N SER A 129 1.01 -8.54 -11.36
CA SER A 129 1.65 -8.28 -10.08
C SER A 129 2.66 -9.38 -9.75
N LYS A 130 3.76 -8.97 -9.14
CA LYS A 130 4.75 -9.91 -8.58
C LYS A 130 4.67 -9.95 -7.05
N LYS A 131 3.80 -9.10 -6.46
CA LYS A 131 3.61 -9.02 -5.02
C LYS A 131 2.78 -10.17 -4.51
N GLU A 132 3.02 -10.52 -3.25
CA GLU A 132 2.18 -11.48 -2.57
C GLU A 132 0.76 -10.96 -2.43
N MET A 133 -0.19 -11.88 -2.47
CA MET A 133 -1.59 -11.57 -2.24
C MET A 133 -2.15 -12.48 -1.16
N THR A 134 -2.56 -11.87 -0.07
CA THR A 134 -3.35 -12.54 0.97
C THR A 134 -4.82 -12.46 0.59
N TYR A 135 -5.47 -13.60 0.37
CA TYR A 135 -6.88 -13.63 0.03
C TYR A 135 -7.69 -14.59 0.90
N GLU A 136 -8.92 -14.23 1.14
CA GLU A 136 -9.92 -15.08 1.78
C GLU A 136 -10.71 -15.81 0.70
N PRO A 137 -10.86 -17.15 0.79
CA PRO A 137 -11.66 -17.91 -0.14
C PRO A 137 -13.13 -17.48 -0.15
N CYS A 138 -13.69 -17.32 -1.35
CA CYS A 138 -15.12 -17.07 -1.52
C CYS A 138 -15.93 -18.38 -1.44
N GLY A 139 -17.02 -18.35 -0.70
CA GLY A 139 -17.96 -19.47 -0.60
C GLY A 139 -18.92 -19.58 -1.76
N ASN A 140 -19.09 -18.51 -2.52
CA ASN A 140 -19.99 -18.47 -3.67
C ASN A 140 -19.24 -18.64 -4.99
N SER A 141 -19.92 -19.27 -5.92
CA SER A 141 -19.54 -19.34 -7.34
C SER A 141 -20.59 -18.61 -8.16
N ASP A 142 -20.15 -17.77 -9.07
CA ASP A 142 -21.05 -17.00 -9.93
C ASP A 142 -20.41 -16.81 -11.31
N LYS A 143 -21.26 -16.44 -12.27
CA LYS A 143 -20.83 -16.06 -13.61
C LYS A 143 -20.81 -14.55 -13.73
N VAL A 144 -19.62 -13.98 -13.79
CA VAL A 144 -19.40 -12.53 -13.85
C VAL A 144 -18.82 -12.16 -15.21
N VAL A 145 -19.47 -11.23 -15.89
CA VAL A 145 -18.96 -10.62 -17.13
C VAL A 145 -18.40 -9.25 -16.80
N VAL A 146 -17.11 -9.05 -17.05
CA VAL A 146 -16.42 -7.77 -16.85
C VAL A 146 -16.48 -6.97 -18.16
N PRO A 147 -17.11 -5.78 -18.15
CA PRO A 147 -17.44 -5.05 -19.39
C PRO A 147 -16.36 -4.02 -19.77
N ASN A 148 -15.16 -4.45 -20.12
CA ASN A 148 -14.06 -3.57 -20.58
C ASN A 148 -13.73 -2.40 -19.62
N ILE A 149 -13.63 -2.70 -18.33
CA ILE A 149 -13.28 -1.74 -17.27
C ILE A 149 -11.84 -1.95 -16.79
N ARG A 150 -11.32 -1.02 -15.98
CA ARG A 150 -9.98 -1.13 -15.41
C ARG A 150 -9.88 -2.32 -14.44
N PRO A 151 -8.71 -2.95 -14.31
CA PRO A 151 -8.53 -4.11 -13.42
C PRO A 151 -8.98 -3.89 -11.97
N PHE A 152 -8.65 -2.75 -11.35
CA PHE A 152 -9.11 -2.46 -9.99
C PHE A 152 -10.63 -2.30 -9.89
N ASP A 153 -11.24 -1.67 -10.88
CA ASP A 153 -12.70 -1.54 -10.94
C ASP A 153 -13.37 -2.91 -11.13
N ALA A 154 -12.75 -3.79 -11.93
CA ALA A 154 -13.20 -5.17 -12.11
C ALA A 154 -13.10 -5.97 -10.80
N ILE A 155 -12.00 -5.85 -10.07
CA ILE A 155 -11.83 -6.50 -8.77
C ILE A 155 -12.85 -5.99 -7.76
N ASN A 156 -13.08 -4.66 -7.70
CA ASN A 156 -14.08 -4.08 -6.80
C ASN A 156 -15.50 -4.55 -7.16
N MET A 157 -15.85 -4.63 -8.46
CA MET A 157 -17.12 -5.17 -8.91
C MET A 157 -17.31 -6.65 -8.51
N ILE A 158 -16.23 -7.44 -8.53
CA ILE A 158 -16.25 -8.83 -8.07
C ILE A 158 -16.35 -8.87 -6.53
N ALA A 159 -15.64 -7.99 -5.82
CA ALA A 159 -15.67 -7.90 -4.36
C ALA A 159 -17.08 -7.64 -3.81
N GLU A 160 -17.86 -6.79 -4.48
CA GLU A 160 -19.27 -6.50 -4.11
C GLU A 160 -20.18 -7.74 -4.18
N LYS A 161 -19.83 -8.72 -5.02
CA LYS A 161 -20.57 -9.98 -5.19
C LYS A 161 -20.03 -11.13 -4.37
N SER A 162 -18.84 -10.95 -3.78
CA SER A 162 -18.14 -12.01 -3.07
C SER A 162 -18.70 -12.22 -1.68
N LEU A 163 -18.95 -13.48 -1.34
CA LEU A 163 -19.38 -13.90 0.00
C LEU A 163 -18.32 -14.81 0.60
N PRO A 164 -17.96 -14.63 1.87
CA PRO A 164 -16.97 -15.46 2.53
C PRO A 164 -17.48 -16.90 2.75
N GLU A 165 -16.55 -17.86 2.69
CA GLU A 165 -16.89 -19.28 2.89
C GLU A 165 -17.19 -19.60 4.37
N LYS A 166 -16.54 -18.93 5.30
CA LYS A 166 -16.54 -19.29 6.73
C LYS A 166 -17.28 -18.31 7.63
N SER A 167 -17.72 -17.19 7.12
CA SER A 167 -18.41 -16.16 7.90
C SER A 167 -19.70 -15.71 7.21
N ASN A 168 -20.61 -15.11 7.97
CA ASN A 168 -21.83 -14.54 7.46
C ASN A 168 -21.70 -13.05 7.13
N GLY A 169 -20.46 -12.52 7.22
CA GLY A 169 -20.17 -11.13 6.95
C GLY A 169 -20.28 -10.81 5.46
N VAL A 170 -20.73 -9.62 5.16
CA VAL A 170 -20.86 -9.11 3.80
C VAL A 170 -19.79 -8.07 3.53
N GLY A 171 -19.23 -8.12 2.34
CA GLY A 171 -18.29 -7.12 1.85
C GLY A 171 -16.84 -7.55 1.91
N TYR A 172 -16.26 -7.71 0.73
CA TYR A 172 -14.83 -7.86 0.54
C TYR A 172 -14.20 -6.51 0.25
N TYR A 173 -12.99 -6.36 0.76
CA TYR A 173 -12.12 -5.21 0.47
C TYR A 173 -10.90 -5.69 -0.29
N PHE A 174 -10.55 -4.91 -1.31
CA PHE A 174 -9.32 -5.09 -2.07
C PHE A 174 -8.43 -3.87 -1.87
N TYR A 175 -7.28 -4.08 -1.24
CA TYR A 175 -6.35 -3.00 -0.90
C TYR A 175 -4.90 -3.48 -0.90
N GLU A 176 -3.99 -2.53 -1.00
CA GLU A 176 -2.55 -2.77 -0.95
C GLU A 176 -1.97 -2.21 0.35
N THR A 177 -1.06 -2.98 0.94
CA THR A 177 -0.20 -2.56 2.05
C THR A 177 1.26 -2.67 1.66
N THR A 178 2.16 -2.22 2.50
CA THR A 178 3.61 -2.42 2.33
C THR A 178 4.03 -3.90 2.28
N LYS A 179 3.14 -4.83 2.59
CA LYS A 179 3.36 -6.28 2.58
C LYS A 179 2.72 -7.02 1.41
N GLY A 180 2.08 -6.29 0.50
CA GLY A 180 1.41 -6.84 -0.65
C GLY A 180 -0.08 -6.53 -0.71
N PHE A 181 -0.79 -7.29 -1.54
CA PHE A 181 -2.22 -7.11 -1.76
C PHE A 181 -3.07 -7.97 -0.83
N HIS A 182 -4.26 -7.47 -0.53
CA HIS A 182 -5.22 -8.15 0.31
C HIS A 182 -6.60 -8.15 -0.36
N PHE A 183 -7.25 -9.33 -0.36
CA PHE A 183 -8.63 -9.50 -0.76
C PHE A 183 -9.35 -10.26 0.36
N ARG A 184 -10.00 -9.54 1.25
CA ARG A 184 -10.51 -10.08 2.51
C ARG A 184 -11.83 -9.44 2.89
N SER A 185 -12.69 -10.21 3.58
CA SER A 185 -13.91 -9.68 4.18
C SER A 185 -13.60 -8.90 5.46
N TRP A 186 -14.54 -8.03 5.85
CA TRP A 186 -14.47 -7.30 7.11
C TRP A 186 -14.33 -8.25 8.30
N ASP A 187 -15.14 -9.32 8.31
CA ASP A 187 -15.09 -10.32 9.38
C ASP A 187 -13.72 -11.00 9.49
N ASN A 188 -13.09 -11.31 8.37
CA ASN A 188 -11.76 -11.88 8.36
C ASN A 188 -10.70 -10.91 8.90
N MET A 189 -10.85 -9.62 8.64
CA MET A 189 -9.92 -8.61 9.16
C MET A 189 -10.03 -8.44 10.68
N ILE A 190 -11.23 -8.57 11.24
CA ILE A 190 -11.47 -8.46 12.69
C ILE A 190 -11.12 -9.78 13.41
N SER A 191 -11.32 -10.93 12.75
CA SER A 191 -11.08 -12.23 13.35
C SER A 191 -9.58 -12.53 13.47
N VAL A 192 -9.21 -13.26 14.52
CA VAL A 192 -7.87 -13.84 14.66
C VAL A 192 -7.90 -15.24 14.05
N ASN A 193 -7.07 -15.50 13.02
CA ASN A 193 -6.98 -16.78 12.32
C ASN A 193 -8.33 -17.30 11.76
N GLY A 194 -9.21 -16.40 11.33
CA GLY A 194 -10.52 -16.76 10.77
C GLY A 194 -11.53 -17.27 11.80
N ARG A 195 -11.25 -17.11 13.08
CA ARG A 195 -12.18 -17.39 14.18
C ARG A 195 -12.62 -16.08 14.80
N HIS A 196 -13.91 -15.93 15.06
CA HIS A 196 -14.44 -14.83 15.87
C HIS A 196 -14.07 -15.06 17.34
N THR A 197 -12.78 -14.97 17.64
CA THR A 197 -12.32 -15.01 19.02
C THR A 197 -12.30 -13.59 19.56
N ARG A 198 -12.64 -13.44 20.83
CA ARG A 198 -12.48 -12.18 21.57
C ARG A 198 -11.02 -11.90 21.92
N ASP A 199 -10.10 -12.58 21.25
CA ASP A 199 -8.68 -12.43 21.51
C ASP A 199 -8.19 -11.07 21.04
N ILE A 200 -7.44 -10.43 21.88
CA ILE A 200 -6.85 -9.10 21.63
C ILE A 200 -5.82 -9.25 20.52
N LYS A 201 -6.04 -8.59 19.38
CA LYS A 201 -5.09 -8.56 18.25
C LYS A 201 -3.84 -7.77 18.57
N GLN A 202 -4.00 -6.68 19.28
CA GLN A 202 -2.92 -5.77 19.64
C GLN A 202 -3.28 -5.04 20.93
N GLN A 203 -2.33 -4.92 21.84
CA GLN A 203 -2.46 -4.10 23.03
C GLN A 203 -1.81 -2.75 22.79
N PHE A 204 -2.52 -1.69 23.14
CA PHE A 204 -2.01 -0.33 23.17
C PHE A 204 -1.91 0.11 24.63
N TYR A 205 -0.87 0.89 24.92
CA TYR A 205 -0.70 1.46 26.24
C TYR A 205 -1.12 2.92 26.21
N TYR A 206 -1.96 3.32 27.16
CA TYR A 206 -2.23 4.74 27.37
C TYR A 206 -1.04 5.38 28.08
N MET A 207 -0.42 6.35 27.44
CA MET A 207 0.72 7.08 28.00
C MET A 207 0.32 8.55 28.16
N PRO A 208 0.07 9.01 29.41
CA PRO A 208 -0.22 10.42 29.65
C PRO A 208 1.03 11.25 29.39
N LEU A 209 0.83 12.46 28.83
CA LEU A 209 1.84 13.39 28.33
C LEU A 209 2.99 13.77 29.29
N ASN A 210 2.90 13.39 30.58
CA ASN A 210 3.82 13.81 31.64
C ASN A 210 4.77 12.70 32.14
N ILE A 211 4.88 11.56 31.44
CA ILE A 211 5.82 10.50 31.83
C ILE A 211 7.07 10.65 30.97
N THR A 212 8.16 11.09 31.61
CA THR A 212 9.51 11.03 31.05
C THR A 212 10.07 9.64 31.30
N ASP A 213 10.15 8.81 30.29
CA ASP A 213 10.85 7.53 30.36
C ASP A 213 12.35 7.72 30.16
N GLU A 214 13.17 7.18 31.07
CA GLU A 214 14.61 7.35 31.04
C GLU A 214 15.32 6.41 30.05
N ASN A 215 14.63 5.40 29.48
CA ASN A 215 15.20 4.39 28.59
C ASN A 215 14.75 4.59 27.15
N ILE A 216 15.67 5.02 26.28
CA ILE A 216 15.39 5.33 24.87
C ILE A 216 14.95 4.10 24.07
N GLU A 217 15.49 2.90 24.34
CA GLU A 217 15.12 1.67 23.62
C GLU A 217 13.69 1.22 23.96
N ASP A 218 13.32 1.29 25.21
CA ASP A 218 11.96 0.99 25.66
C ASP A 218 10.97 2.05 25.17
N LYS A 219 11.41 3.30 25.07
CA LYS A 219 10.58 4.41 24.57
C LYS A 219 10.13 4.21 23.12
N ILE A 220 11.03 3.79 22.22
CA ILE A 220 10.68 3.57 20.81
C ILE A 220 9.64 2.46 20.67
N ASN A 221 9.79 1.37 21.43
CA ASN A 221 8.82 0.27 21.43
C ASN A 221 7.49 0.67 22.12
N HIS A 222 7.55 1.52 23.12
CA HIS A 222 6.38 2.10 23.79
C HIS A 222 5.63 3.07 22.87
N ASP A 223 6.33 3.99 22.21
CA ASP A 223 5.73 5.01 21.35
C ASP A 223 4.97 4.38 20.16
N TYR A 224 5.45 3.25 19.64
CA TYR A 224 4.76 2.52 18.58
C TYR A 224 3.38 1.95 19.01
N LYS A 225 3.18 1.70 20.31
CA LYS A 225 1.95 1.16 20.89
C LYS A 225 1.25 2.14 21.83
N ALA A 226 1.76 3.35 21.93
CA ALA A 226 1.20 4.37 22.81
C ALA A 226 0.03 5.10 22.13
N VAL A 227 -1.01 5.38 22.91
CA VAL A 227 -2.13 6.25 22.53
C VAL A 227 -2.14 7.43 23.48
N GLU A 228 -1.90 8.63 22.96
CA GLU A 228 -1.85 9.87 23.74
C GLU A 228 -3.23 10.45 23.99
N SER A 229 -4.17 10.22 23.06
CA SER A 229 -5.57 10.65 23.16
C SER A 229 -6.50 9.68 22.45
N TYR A 230 -7.75 9.59 22.90
CA TYR A 230 -8.81 8.78 22.28
C TYR A 230 -10.14 9.55 22.24
#